data_097487805dda73f9dff252f44f0815dd
#
_entry.id   097487805dda73f9dff252f44f0815dd
#
_cell.length_a   1.000
_cell.length_b   1.000
_cell.length_c   1.000
_cell.angle_alpha   90.00
_cell.angle_beta   90.00
_cell.angle_gamma   90.00
#
_symmetry.space_group_name_H-M   'P 1'
#
loop_
_entity.id
_entity.type
_entity.pdbx_description
1 polymer ?
#
loop_
_entity_poly.entity_id
_entity_poly.type
_entity_poly.pdbx_seq_one_letter_code
_entity_poly.pdbx_strand_id
1 'polypeptide(L)'
;VIHFLLSNCKFWLEEYHFDGFRFDGVTSMLYYSHGLGEAFCGYGDYFNGHQDDNAICYLTLANELIHQVNKYAITIAEEVSGMPGLAAPVADGGYGFDYRMAMNIPDYWIKCIKELRDEDWKPSSLLWEVTNRRQDEKTISYAESHDQALVGDKTIIFRLVDSDMYWHFKKGDETSNVNRGIALHKMIRLLTSSTINGGYLNFMGNEFGHPEWIDFPREGNGWSYKYARRQWNLVDNKELCYHYLGDFDMAMLKTLKKQRNIQRLSIQELWHNDGDQVLAYQRGDLLFFFNFSPTRSYTDYGFMVRQGAYEYVLNTDDVKFGGMGFNDDSVVHYTNYDPELKSQNKGWLKLYLPARTACVLRKVKD
;
A
#
# COMPACT_ATOMS: atom_id res chain seq x y z
N VAL A 1 1.55 -22.52 -29.96
CA VAL A 1 1.94 -21.80 -28.72
C VAL A 1 0.69 -21.41 -27.93
N ILE A 2 -0.29 -20.66 -28.51
CA ILE A 2 -1.47 -20.16 -27.78
C ILE A 2 -2.26 -21.30 -27.11
N HIS A 3 -2.59 -22.38 -27.82
CA HIS A 3 -3.29 -23.53 -27.22
C HIS A 3 -2.56 -24.14 -26.03
N PHE A 4 -1.24 -24.21 -26.07
CA PHE A 4 -0.44 -24.71 -24.96
C PHE A 4 -0.57 -23.79 -23.71
N LEU A 5 -0.45 -22.49 -23.91
CA LEU A 5 -0.54 -21.51 -22.84
C LEU A 5 -1.96 -21.44 -22.24
N LEU A 6 -3.00 -21.48 -23.08
CA LEU A 6 -4.38 -21.52 -22.60
C LEU A 6 -4.69 -22.81 -21.84
N SER A 7 -4.20 -23.97 -22.35
CA SER A 7 -4.33 -25.26 -21.65
C SER A 7 -3.62 -25.22 -20.29
N ASN A 8 -2.50 -24.53 -20.19
CA ASN A 8 -1.80 -24.34 -18.92
C ASN A 8 -2.64 -23.55 -17.92
N CYS A 9 -3.26 -22.43 -18.31
CA CYS A 9 -4.17 -21.70 -17.44
C CYS A 9 -5.32 -22.59 -16.95
N LYS A 10 -5.95 -23.33 -17.85
CA LYS A 10 -7.03 -24.25 -17.50
C LYS A 10 -6.58 -25.34 -16.53
N PHE A 11 -5.40 -25.95 -16.78
CA PHE A 11 -4.83 -27.00 -15.96
C PHE A 11 -4.65 -26.57 -14.48
N TRP A 12 -4.08 -25.38 -14.24
CA TRP A 12 -3.89 -24.90 -12.88
C TRP A 12 -5.20 -24.59 -12.17
N LEU A 13 -6.24 -24.15 -12.89
CA LEU A 13 -7.56 -23.89 -12.31
C LEU A 13 -8.31 -25.19 -12.00
N GLU A 14 -8.32 -26.17 -12.93
CA GLU A 14 -9.12 -27.38 -12.78
C GLU A 14 -8.44 -28.45 -11.92
N GLU A 15 -7.13 -28.70 -12.12
CA GLU A 15 -6.43 -29.77 -11.43
C GLU A 15 -5.87 -29.33 -10.06
N TYR A 16 -5.43 -28.08 -9.94
CA TYR A 16 -4.84 -27.55 -8.71
C TYR A 16 -5.73 -26.56 -7.96
N HIS A 17 -6.90 -26.25 -8.52
CA HIS A 17 -7.91 -25.37 -7.90
C HIS A 17 -7.39 -23.99 -7.52
N PHE A 18 -6.57 -23.37 -8.37
CA PHE A 18 -6.10 -22.03 -8.16
C PHE A 18 -7.25 -21.03 -8.31
N ASP A 19 -7.20 -19.93 -7.54
CA ASP A 19 -8.22 -18.89 -7.54
C ASP A 19 -7.91 -17.75 -8.52
N GLY A 20 -6.86 -17.87 -9.32
CA GLY A 20 -6.47 -16.88 -10.32
C GLY A 20 -4.97 -16.82 -10.60
N PHE A 21 -4.56 -15.78 -11.32
CA PHE A 21 -3.18 -15.62 -11.80
C PHE A 21 -2.70 -14.18 -11.68
N ARG A 22 -1.43 -14.02 -11.33
CA ARG A 22 -0.64 -12.85 -11.69
C ARG A 22 0.15 -13.17 -12.95
N PHE A 23 0.01 -12.35 -13.97
CA PHE A 23 0.81 -12.40 -15.18
C PHE A 23 2.03 -11.50 -14.99
N ASP A 24 3.19 -12.12 -15.05
CA ASP A 24 4.49 -11.49 -14.86
C ASP A 24 4.96 -10.84 -16.16
N GLY A 25 5.61 -9.68 -16.08
CA GLY A 25 6.26 -9.03 -17.21
C GLY A 25 5.33 -8.68 -18.38
N VAL A 26 4.07 -8.33 -18.14
CA VAL A 26 3.09 -8.07 -19.21
C VAL A 26 3.56 -6.95 -20.14
N THR A 27 4.26 -5.93 -19.65
CA THR A 27 4.87 -4.90 -20.51
C THR A 27 5.76 -5.50 -21.58
N SER A 28 6.59 -6.49 -21.23
CA SER A 28 7.47 -7.17 -22.17
C SER A 28 6.72 -7.99 -23.23
N MET A 29 5.48 -8.36 -22.96
CA MET A 29 4.61 -9.07 -23.91
C MET A 29 3.89 -8.11 -24.85
N LEU A 30 3.46 -6.95 -24.35
CA LEU A 30 2.62 -6.01 -25.09
C LEU A 30 3.32 -5.33 -26.26
N TYR A 31 4.66 -5.25 -26.25
CA TYR A 31 5.43 -4.46 -27.21
C TYR A 31 6.57 -5.28 -27.82
N TYR A 32 6.81 -5.10 -29.12
CA TYR A 32 7.97 -5.70 -29.81
C TYR A 32 9.31 -5.22 -29.27
N SER A 33 9.35 -4.01 -28.73
CA SER A 33 10.50 -3.43 -28.00
C SER A 33 10.65 -3.99 -26.59
N HIS A 34 9.71 -4.79 -26.10
CA HIS A 34 9.59 -5.23 -24.71
C HIS A 34 9.44 -4.06 -23.71
N GLY A 35 8.96 -2.90 -24.18
CA GLY A 35 8.87 -1.66 -23.40
C GLY A 35 10.22 -1.00 -23.10
N LEU A 36 11.29 -1.43 -23.74
CA LEU A 36 12.64 -0.88 -23.53
C LEU A 36 12.91 0.32 -24.46
N GLY A 37 13.40 1.40 -23.86
CA GLY A 37 13.77 2.60 -24.62
C GLY A 37 12.59 3.40 -25.18
N GLU A 38 11.35 3.10 -24.77
CA GLU A 38 10.15 3.83 -25.17
C GLU A 38 9.65 4.72 -24.02
N ALA A 39 9.11 5.88 -24.37
CA ALA A 39 8.41 6.76 -23.45
C ALA A 39 6.92 6.80 -23.82
N PHE A 40 6.06 6.56 -22.84
CA PHE A 40 4.60 6.58 -23.02
C PHE A 40 4.05 7.90 -22.45
N CYS A 41 4.09 8.97 -23.26
CA CYS A 41 3.71 10.31 -22.86
C CYS A 41 2.27 10.68 -23.25
N GLY A 42 1.70 9.95 -24.20
CA GLY A 42 0.35 10.18 -24.70
C GLY A 42 -0.31 8.94 -25.27
N TYR A 43 -1.61 9.01 -25.52
CA TYR A 43 -2.38 7.86 -26.03
C TYR A 43 -1.83 7.29 -27.35
N GLY A 44 -1.26 8.15 -28.23
CA GLY A 44 -0.67 7.72 -29.50
C GLY A 44 0.51 6.78 -29.32
N ASP A 45 1.24 6.87 -28.20
CA ASP A 45 2.41 6.03 -27.95
C ASP A 45 2.04 4.58 -27.65
N TYR A 46 0.83 4.36 -27.16
CA TYR A 46 0.30 3.01 -26.87
C TYR A 46 -0.26 2.32 -28.13
N PHE A 47 -0.55 3.05 -29.20
CA PHE A 47 -1.27 2.56 -30.40
C PHE A 47 -0.56 2.95 -31.70
N ASN A 48 0.76 2.92 -31.70
CA ASN A 48 1.62 3.36 -32.82
C ASN A 48 2.08 2.23 -33.75
N GLY A 49 1.53 1.00 -33.56
CA GLY A 49 1.92 -0.17 -34.34
C GLY A 49 3.13 -0.94 -33.79
N HIS A 50 3.64 -0.57 -32.63
CA HIS A 50 4.70 -1.31 -31.92
C HIS A 50 4.18 -2.39 -30.98
N GLN A 51 2.86 -2.53 -30.88
CA GLN A 51 2.22 -3.56 -30.06
C GLN A 51 2.35 -4.94 -30.72
N ASP A 52 2.53 -5.97 -29.90
CA ASP A 52 2.45 -7.37 -30.34
C ASP A 52 1.00 -7.86 -30.28
N ASP A 53 0.30 -7.80 -31.41
CA ASP A 53 -1.09 -8.23 -31.52
C ASP A 53 -1.29 -9.71 -31.15
N ASN A 54 -0.28 -10.56 -31.34
CA ASN A 54 -0.37 -11.98 -30.95
C ASN A 54 -0.34 -12.13 -29.42
N ALA A 55 0.50 -11.37 -28.74
CA ALA A 55 0.55 -11.36 -27.28
C ALA A 55 -0.73 -10.77 -26.68
N ILE A 56 -1.24 -9.67 -27.25
CA ILE A 56 -2.53 -9.07 -26.85
C ILE A 56 -3.68 -10.07 -27.04
N CYS A 57 -3.73 -10.75 -28.18
CA CYS A 57 -4.71 -11.80 -28.43
C CYS A 57 -4.62 -12.93 -27.40
N TYR A 58 -3.42 -13.39 -27.08
CA TYR A 58 -3.23 -14.41 -26.03
C TYR A 58 -3.72 -13.93 -24.67
N LEU A 59 -3.33 -12.73 -24.24
CA LEU A 59 -3.72 -12.18 -22.92
C LEU A 59 -5.23 -12.04 -22.80
N THR A 60 -5.89 -11.54 -23.84
CA THR A 60 -7.36 -11.41 -23.89
C THR A 60 -8.04 -12.77 -23.80
N LEU A 61 -7.61 -13.74 -24.63
CA LEU A 61 -8.15 -15.10 -24.61
C LEU A 61 -7.89 -15.81 -23.28
N ALA A 62 -6.73 -15.59 -22.66
CA ALA A 62 -6.42 -16.16 -21.35
C ALA A 62 -7.38 -15.63 -20.26
N ASN A 63 -7.62 -14.32 -20.21
CA ASN A 63 -8.58 -13.73 -19.28
C ASN A 63 -10.00 -14.28 -19.50
N GLU A 64 -10.46 -14.36 -20.73
CA GLU A 64 -11.78 -14.94 -21.04
C GLU A 64 -11.87 -16.41 -20.64
N LEU A 65 -10.86 -17.22 -20.96
CA LEU A 65 -10.83 -18.64 -20.61
C LEU A 65 -10.84 -18.84 -19.08
N ILE A 66 -10.02 -18.09 -18.36
CA ILE A 66 -9.91 -18.16 -16.90
C ILE A 66 -11.29 -17.91 -16.28
N HIS A 67 -12.00 -16.85 -16.69
CA HIS A 67 -13.31 -16.52 -16.16
C HIS A 67 -14.43 -17.47 -16.62
N GLN A 68 -14.28 -18.10 -17.80
CA GLN A 68 -15.20 -19.18 -18.23
C GLN A 68 -15.04 -20.45 -17.41
N VAL A 69 -13.80 -20.82 -17.05
CA VAL A 69 -13.51 -21.99 -16.21
C VAL A 69 -13.92 -21.72 -14.76
N ASN A 70 -13.57 -20.55 -14.23
CA ASN A 70 -13.93 -20.13 -12.88
C ASN A 70 -14.26 -18.63 -12.85
N LYS A 71 -15.57 -18.31 -12.82
CA LYS A 71 -16.05 -16.91 -12.79
C LYS A 71 -15.62 -16.10 -11.56
N TYR A 72 -15.09 -16.75 -10.54
CA TYR A 72 -14.57 -16.09 -9.33
C TYR A 72 -13.05 -15.97 -9.33
N ALA A 73 -12.38 -16.57 -10.31
CA ALA A 73 -10.95 -16.39 -10.45
C ALA A 73 -10.61 -14.93 -10.72
N ILE A 74 -9.44 -14.51 -10.29
CA ILE A 74 -8.94 -13.15 -10.52
C ILE A 74 -7.70 -13.18 -11.42
N THR A 75 -7.56 -12.16 -12.26
CA THR A 75 -6.38 -11.97 -13.08
C THR A 75 -5.74 -10.62 -12.81
N ILE A 76 -4.41 -10.63 -12.61
CA ILE A 76 -3.64 -9.46 -12.23
C ILE A 76 -2.50 -9.30 -13.22
N ALA A 77 -2.40 -8.14 -13.86
CA ALA A 77 -1.29 -7.82 -14.74
C ALA A 77 -0.18 -7.05 -14.01
N GLU A 78 1.05 -7.53 -14.14
CA GLU A 78 2.21 -6.73 -13.82
C GLU A 78 2.62 -5.96 -15.08
N GLU A 79 2.35 -4.64 -15.07
CA GLU A 79 2.52 -3.80 -16.25
C GLU A 79 2.87 -2.37 -15.84
N VAL A 80 3.96 -1.84 -16.38
CA VAL A 80 4.53 -0.53 -15.99
C VAL A 80 4.33 0.57 -17.04
N SER A 81 4.00 0.23 -18.31
CA SER A 81 3.85 1.25 -19.36
C SER A 81 2.62 2.14 -19.16
N GLY A 82 1.62 1.65 -18.45
CA GLY A 82 0.34 2.30 -18.28
C GLY A 82 -0.63 2.06 -19.45
N MET A 83 -0.51 0.93 -20.18
CA MET A 83 -1.39 0.57 -21.31
C MET A 83 -2.87 0.79 -20.96
N PRO A 84 -3.58 1.66 -21.71
CA PRO A 84 -5.01 1.90 -21.47
C PRO A 84 -5.86 0.66 -21.70
N GLY A 85 -6.89 0.46 -20.86
CA GLY A 85 -7.84 -0.67 -21.01
C GLY A 85 -7.29 -2.03 -20.56
N LEU A 86 -6.08 -2.09 -19.99
CA LEU A 86 -5.50 -3.36 -19.58
C LEU A 86 -6.39 -4.10 -18.57
N ALA A 87 -6.88 -3.41 -17.54
CA ALA A 87 -7.77 -3.94 -16.54
C ALA A 87 -9.23 -3.45 -16.74
N ALA A 88 -9.66 -3.42 -18.00
CA ALA A 88 -11.02 -3.16 -18.40
C ALA A 88 -11.64 -4.41 -19.06
N PRO A 89 -12.98 -4.57 -19.01
CA PRO A 89 -13.67 -5.69 -19.64
C PRO A 89 -13.43 -5.75 -21.16
N VAL A 90 -13.33 -6.96 -21.70
CA VAL A 90 -13.19 -7.18 -23.15
C VAL A 90 -14.39 -6.56 -23.92
N ALA A 91 -15.60 -6.64 -23.36
CA ALA A 91 -16.80 -6.04 -23.96
C ALA A 91 -16.70 -4.51 -24.11
N ASP A 92 -15.86 -3.86 -23.30
CA ASP A 92 -15.63 -2.41 -23.34
C ASP A 92 -14.35 -2.06 -24.13
N GLY A 93 -13.77 -3.04 -24.85
CA GLY A 93 -12.54 -2.87 -25.62
C GLY A 93 -11.25 -3.04 -24.82
N GLY A 94 -11.33 -3.53 -23.59
CA GLY A 94 -10.19 -3.83 -22.74
C GLY A 94 -9.59 -5.22 -22.96
N TYR A 95 -8.54 -5.58 -22.20
CA TYR A 95 -7.86 -6.85 -22.29
C TYR A 95 -8.36 -7.90 -21.27
N GLY A 96 -9.30 -7.51 -20.42
CA GLY A 96 -10.03 -8.43 -19.54
C GLY A 96 -9.36 -8.75 -18.21
N PHE A 97 -8.24 -8.13 -17.86
CA PHE A 97 -7.70 -8.27 -16.51
C PHE A 97 -8.63 -7.65 -15.48
N ASP A 98 -8.69 -8.27 -14.29
CA ASP A 98 -9.43 -7.70 -13.16
C ASP A 98 -8.67 -6.58 -12.47
N TYR A 99 -7.34 -6.69 -12.44
CA TYR A 99 -6.46 -5.76 -11.74
C TYR A 99 -5.14 -5.55 -12.47
N ARG A 100 -4.57 -4.38 -12.22
CA ARG A 100 -3.19 -4.03 -12.54
C ARG A 100 -2.39 -3.83 -11.25
N MET A 101 -1.10 -4.19 -11.25
CA MET A 101 -0.18 -3.83 -10.16
C MET A 101 0.08 -2.32 -10.16
N ALA A 102 -0.01 -1.67 -8.99
CA ALA A 102 0.30 -0.25 -8.83
C ALA A 102 1.80 -0.06 -8.56
N MET A 103 2.63 -0.28 -9.57
CA MET A 103 4.09 -0.35 -9.44
C MET A 103 4.76 0.98 -9.07
N ASN A 104 4.09 2.11 -9.37
CA ASN A 104 4.56 3.44 -8.98
C ASN A 104 4.65 3.62 -7.45
N ILE A 105 3.78 2.97 -6.68
CA ILE A 105 3.69 3.15 -5.23
C ILE A 105 4.95 2.66 -4.49
N PRO A 106 5.39 1.39 -4.65
CA PRO A 106 6.61 0.92 -3.99
C PRO A 106 7.86 1.67 -4.45
N ASP A 107 7.95 2.02 -5.73
CA ASP A 107 9.09 2.78 -6.26
C ASP A 107 9.17 4.18 -5.63
N TYR A 108 8.03 4.82 -5.42
CA TYR A 108 7.98 6.11 -4.75
C TYR A 108 8.35 5.99 -3.26
N TRP A 109 7.89 4.95 -2.55
CA TRP A 109 8.30 4.72 -1.17
C TRP A 109 9.80 4.50 -1.03
N ILE A 110 10.40 3.71 -1.94
CA ILE A 110 11.85 3.52 -1.97
C ILE A 110 12.57 4.83 -2.21
N LYS A 111 12.09 5.64 -3.17
CA LYS A 111 12.64 6.96 -3.45
C LYS A 111 12.58 7.86 -2.21
N CYS A 112 11.43 7.94 -1.53
CA CYS A 112 11.30 8.73 -0.30
C CYS A 112 12.31 8.30 0.76
N ILE A 113 12.43 6.99 1.02
CA ILE A 113 13.27 6.46 2.09
C ILE A 113 14.77 6.56 1.74
N LYS A 114 15.14 6.39 0.47
CA LYS A 114 16.51 6.34 0.00
C LYS A 114 17.11 7.70 -0.31
N GLU A 115 16.32 8.58 -0.90
CA GLU A 115 16.81 9.81 -1.52
C GLU A 115 16.41 11.07 -0.76
N LEU A 116 15.34 11.01 0.04
CA LEU A 116 14.82 12.16 0.76
C LEU A 116 15.06 12.01 2.27
N ARG A 117 15.33 13.14 2.93
CA ARG A 117 15.26 13.19 4.39
C ARG A 117 13.79 13.23 4.81
N ASP A 118 13.48 12.79 6.03
CA ASP A 118 12.11 12.80 6.55
C ASP A 118 11.47 14.21 6.48
N GLU A 119 12.28 15.25 6.68
CA GLU A 119 11.86 16.66 6.61
C GLU A 119 11.41 17.10 5.20
N ASP A 120 11.84 16.38 4.19
CA ASP A 120 11.58 16.72 2.78
C ASP A 120 10.37 15.96 2.21
N TRP A 121 9.74 15.08 3.01
CA TRP A 121 8.54 14.36 2.57
C TRP A 121 7.34 15.30 2.45
N LYS A 122 6.71 15.30 1.28
CA LYS A 122 5.57 16.18 0.98
C LYS A 122 4.26 15.40 1.00
N PRO A 123 3.37 15.64 1.97
CA PRO A 123 2.05 15.03 2.04
C PRO A 123 1.23 15.09 0.75
N SER A 124 1.29 16.21 0.03
CA SER A 124 0.64 16.37 -1.28
C SER A 124 1.13 15.33 -2.30
N SER A 125 2.45 15.15 -2.39
CA SER A 125 3.05 14.16 -3.30
C SER A 125 2.77 12.73 -2.86
N LEU A 126 2.81 12.45 -1.55
CA LEU A 126 2.47 11.13 -1.00
C LEU A 126 1.04 10.73 -1.37
N LEU A 127 0.06 11.63 -1.14
CA LEU A 127 -1.33 11.34 -1.47
C LEU A 127 -1.53 11.17 -2.98
N TRP A 128 -0.88 12.03 -3.78
CA TRP A 128 -0.94 11.94 -5.23
C TRP A 128 -0.44 10.58 -5.73
N GLU A 129 0.74 10.14 -5.29
CA GLU A 129 1.33 8.87 -5.75
C GLU A 129 0.49 7.65 -5.39
N VAL A 130 -0.04 7.57 -4.16
CA VAL A 130 -0.87 6.42 -3.75
C VAL A 130 -2.27 6.46 -4.38
N THR A 131 -2.66 7.57 -5.03
CA THR A 131 -3.95 7.72 -5.70
C THR A 131 -3.83 7.90 -7.22
N ASN A 132 -2.60 8.04 -7.74
CA ASN A 132 -2.33 8.19 -9.17
C ASN A 132 -2.56 6.86 -9.91
N ARG A 133 -3.73 6.76 -10.52
CA ARG A 133 -4.18 5.58 -11.27
C ARG A 133 -5.28 5.93 -12.23
N ARG A 134 -5.52 5.07 -13.21
CA ARG A 134 -6.68 5.20 -14.08
C ARG A 134 -7.97 4.99 -13.29
N GLN A 135 -8.97 5.83 -13.51
CA GLN A 135 -10.22 5.77 -12.73
C GLN A 135 -11.11 4.57 -13.10
N ASP A 136 -11.00 4.11 -14.34
CA ASP A 136 -11.74 3.00 -14.93
C ASP A 136 -11.10 1.63 -14.65
N GLU A 137 -9.91 1.58 -14.09
CA GLU A 137 -9.20 0.35 -13.78
C GLU A 137 -8.99 0.15 -12.28
N LYS A 138 -9.02 -1.09 -11.84
CA LYS A 138 -8.69 -1.47 -10.47
C LYS A 138 -7.22 -1.84 -10.35
N THR A 139 -6.62 -1.49 -9.22
CA THR A 139 -5.22 -1.76 -8.95
C THR A 139 -5.01 -2.58 -7.69
N ILE A 140 -3.93 -3.35 -7.66
CA ILE A 140 -3.37 -3.94 -6.45
C ILE A 140 -2.29 -2.98 -5.95
N SER A 141 -2.57 -2.31 -4.83
CA SER A 141 -1.63 -1.39 -4.18
C SER A 141 -0.75 -2.13 -3.19
N TYR A 142 0.50 -1.73 -3.06
CA TYR A 142 1.45 -2.33 -2.12
C TYR A 142 2.58 -1.37 -1.80
N ALA A 143 3.16 -1.52 -0.61
CA ALA A 143 4.31 -0.73 -0.20
C ALA A 143 5.63 -1.33 -0.72
N GLU A 144 5.71 -2.65 -0.75
CA GLU A 144 6.83 -3.42 -1.30
C GLU A 144 6.37 -4.84 -1.68
N SER A 145 7.05 -5.47 -2.61
CA SER A 145 6.87 -6.85 -3.02
C SER A 145 8.19 -7.62 -2.95
N HIS A 146 8.22 -8.82 -3.54
CA HIS A 146 9.47 -9.56 -3.71
C HIS A 146 10.48 -8.82 -4.59
N ASP A 147 10.03 -8.02 -5.56
CA ASP A 147 10.93 -7.30 -6.47
C ASP A 147 11.83 -6.32 -5.72
N GLN A 148 11.26 -5.50 -4.84
CA GLN A 148 12.02 -4.57 -4.04
C GLN A 148 12.90 -5.31 -3.01
N ALA A 149 12.39 -6.38 -2.43
CA ALA A 149 13.07 -7.13 -1.37
C ALA A 149 14.16 -8.07 -1.88
N LEU A 150 14.06 -8.58 -3.13
CA LEU A 150 14.94 -9.60 -3.69
C LEU A 150 15.86 -9.06 -4.78
N VAL A 151 15.27 -8.37 -5.74
CA VAL A 151 15.93 -8.01 -7.00
C VAL A 151 16.52 -6.61 -6.92
N GLY A 152 15.77 -5.71 -6.32
CA GLY A 152 16.12 -4.29 -6.34
C GLY A 152 17.07 -3.87 -5.23
N ASP A 153 16.90 -4.39 -3.99
CA ASP A 153 17.65 -3.81 -2.89
C ASP A 153 17.38 -4.48 -1.51
N LYS A 154 16.74 -3.75 -0.61
CA LYS A 154 16.44 -4.10 0.78
C LYS A 154 14.97 -3.90 1.07
N THR A 155 14.45 -4.61 2.06
CA THR A 155 13.08 -4.35 2.56
C THR A 155 12.95 -2.92 3.09
N ILE A 156 11.73 -2.38 3.07
CA ILE A 156 11.44 -1.04 3.58
C ILE A 156 11.96 -0.89 5.01
N ILE A 157 11.66 -1.84 5.88
CA ILE A 157 12.08 -1.76 7.27
C ILE A 157 13.62 -1.79 7.41
N PHE A 158 14.32 -2.61 6.60
CA PHE A 158 15.77 -2.63 6.63
C PHE A 158 16.37 -1.31 6.15
N ARG A 159 15.77 -0.66 5.16
CA ARG A 159 16.19 0.69 4.73
C ARG A 159 15.96 1.74 5.80
N LEU A 160 14.87 1.63 6.55
CA LEU A 160 14.54 2.58 7.61
C LEU A 160 15.43 2.45 8.84
N VAL A 161 15.86 1.24 9.18
CA VAL A 161 16.53 0.92 10.47
C VAL A 161 17.98 0.49 10.29
N ASP A 162 18.33 -0.10 9.15
CA ASP A 162 19.62 -0.66 8.80
C ASP A 162 20.15 -1.65 9.86
N SER A 163 21.42 -1.60 10.19
CA SER A 163 22.10 -2.53 11.11
C SER A 163 21.53 -2.55 12.54
N ASP A 164 20.89 -1.46 12.98
CA ASP A 164 20.22 -1.42 14.29
C ASP A 164 19.16 -2.50 14.46
N MET A 165 18.63 -3.01 13.35
CA MET A 165 17.68 -4.13 13.32
C MET A 165 18.25 -5.40 13.95
N TYR A 166 19.55 -5.63 13.86
CA TYR A 166 20.21 -6.80 14.44
C TYR A 166 20.61 -6.61 15.90
N TRP A 167 20.84 -5.37 16.32
CA TRP A 167 21.45 -5.08 17.62
C TRP A 167 20.47 -4.43 18.60
N HIS A 168 19.51 -3.65 18.11
CA HIS A 168 18.64 -2.79 18.90
C HIS A 168 17.14 -2.99 18.64
N PHE A 169 16.75 -4.12 18.07
CA PHE A 169 15.34 -4.43 17.79
C PHE A 169 14.68 -5.24 18.92
N LYS A 170 15.22 -5.08 20.13
CA LYS A 170 14.70 -5.67 21.36
C LYS A 170 13.93 -4.62 22.15
N LYS A 171 12.82 -5.01 22.73
CA LYS A 171 11.97 -4.16 23.56
C LYS A 171 12.76 -3.57 24.73
N GLY A 172 12.74 -2.24 24.85
CA GLY A 172 13.47 -1.48 25.86
C GLY A 172 14.94 -1.19 25.50
N ASP A 173 15.37 -1.56 24.29
CA ASP A 173 16.73 -1.28 23.77
C ASP A 173 16.67 -0.50 22.44
N GLU A 174 15.49 0.02 22.09
CA GLU A 174 15.26 0.68 20.80
C GLU A 174 16.03 1.99 20.71
N THR A 175 16.83 2.14 19.67
CA THR A 175 17.48 3.42 19.32
C THR A 175 16.42 4.39 18.74
N SER A 176 16.76 5.67 18.65
CA SER A 176 15.93 6.65 17.94
C SER A 176 15.68 6.28 16.48
N ASN A 177 16.64 5.61 15.83
CA ASN A 177 16.52 5.11 14.47
C ASN A 177 15.53 3.94 14.36
N VAL A 178 15.55 3.01 15.33
CA VAL A 178 14.56 1.92 15.41
C VAL A 178 13.15 2.48 15.61
N ASN A 179 12.98 3.41 16.56
CA ASN A 179 11.70 4.06 16.80
C ASN A 179 11.18 4.82 15.58
N ARG A 180 12.08 5.54 14.87
CA ARG A 180 11.76 6.18 13.59
C ARG A 180 11.28 5.15 12.57
N GLY A 181 12.01 4.05 12.41
CA GLY A 181 11.69 3.01 11.45
C GLY A 181 10.34 2.35 11.72
N ILE A 182 10.04 2.00 12.97
CA ILE A 182 8.76 1.44 13.41
C ILE A 182 7.61 2.42 13.11
N ALA A 183 7.77 3.70 13.43
CA ALA A 183 6.77 4.71 13.19
C ALA A 183 6.45 4.87 11.69
N LEU A 184 7.48 5.09 10.86
CA LEU A 184 7.33 5.30 9.42
C LEU A 184 6.81 4.04 8.71
N HIS A 185 7.26 2.85 9.09
CA HIS A 185 6.76 1.60 8.51
C HIS A 185 5.24 1.46 8.69
N LYS A 186 4.72 1.75 9.91
CA LYS A 186 3.27 1.75 10.17
C LYS A 186 2.54 2.79 9.32
N MET A 187 3.06 4.00 9.22
CA MET A 187 2.44 5.09 8.44
C MET A 187 2.42 4.78 6.95
N ILE A 188 3.51 4.28 6.38
CA ILE A 188 3.62 3.86 4.97
C ILE A 188 2.55 2.81 4.65
N ARG A 189 2.45 1.77 5.47
CA ARG A 189 1.48 0.69 5.27
C ARG A 189 0.05 1.19 5.42
N LEU A 190 -0.24 2.03 6.41
CA LEU A 190 -1.57 2.60 6.62
C LEU A 190 -2.00 3.47 5.43
N LEU A 191 -1.13 4.38 4.96
CA LEU A 191 -1.45 5.23 3.81
C LEU A 191 -1.70 4.39 2.54
N THR A 192 -0.82 3.43 2.26
CA THR A 192 -0.94 2.56 1.08
C THR A 192 -2.21 1.71 1.12
N SER A 193 -2.50 1.05 2.26
CA SER A 193 -3.66 0.14 2.38
C SER A 193 -5.00 0.85 2.45
N SER A 194 -5.03 2.05 3.03
CA SER A 194 -6.28 2.82 3.17
C SER A 194 -6.69 3.56 1.90
N THR A 195 -5.81 3.65 0.90
CA THR A 195 -6.09 4.36 -0.37
C THR A 195 -6.35 3.44 -1.57
N ILE A 196 -6.43 2.14 -1.38
CA ILE A 196 -6.68 1.12 -2.44
C ILE A 196 -7.97 1.38 -3.22
N ASN A 197 -8.02 0.96 -4.50
CA ASN A 197 -9.28 0.88 -5.28
C ASN A 197 -9.62 -0.54 -5.77
N GLY A 198 -8.76 -1.50 -5.47
CA GLY A 198 -8.93 -2.92 -5.78
C GLY A 198 -8.48 -3.77 -4.61
N GLY A 199 -7.23 -4.16 -4.59
CA GLY A 199 -6.65 -4.98 -3.55
C GLY A 199 -5.41 -4.38 -2.90
N TYR A 200 -4.94 -5.05 -1.84
CA TYR A 200 -3.70 -4.73 -1.15
C TYR A 200 -2.82 -5.98 -1.10
N LEU A 201 -1.61 -5.87 -1.64
CA LEU A 201 -0.62 -6.93 -1.58
C LEU A 201 0.29 -6.73 -0.37
N ASN A 202 0.47 -7.78 0.41
CA ASN A 202 1.52 -7.88 1.41
C ASN A 202 2.50 -8.99 1.01
N PHE A 203 3.78 -8.66 0.88
CA PHE A 203 4.81 -9.68 0.71
C PHE A 203 5.09 -10.30 2.09
N MET A 204 5.01 -11.62 2.18
CA MET A 204 5.08 -12.37 3.44
C MET A 204 6.26 -11.97 4.32
N GLY A 205 5.99 -11.61 5.57
CA GLY A 205 6.97 -11.16 6.55
C GLY A 205 7.15 -9.64 6.62
N ASN A 206 6.73 -8.90 5.58
CA ASN A 206 6.85 -7.44 5.59
C ASN A 206 5.85 -6.79 6.57
N GLU A 207 4.73 -7.46 6.86
CA GLU A 207 3.75 -7.02 7.86
C GLU A 207 4.34 -6.86 9.26
N PHE A 208 5.33 -7.67 9.61
CA PHE A 208 6.02 -7.56 10.88
C PHE A 208 7.45 -7.02 10.78
N GLY A 209 7.86 -6.56 9.59
CA GLY A 209 9.19 -5.99 9.38
C GLY A 209 10.31 -7.03 9.45
N HIS A 210 10.15 -8.19 8.78
CA HIS A 210 11.19 -9.22 8.74
C HIS A 210 12.55 -8.61 8.31
N PRO A 211 13.64 -8.86 9.05
CA PRO A 211 14.89 -8.12 8.88
C PRO A 211 15.66 -8.47 7.61
N GLU A 212 15.50 -9.69 7.13
CA GLU A 212 16.32 -10.21 6.04
C GLU A 212 15.54 -10.22 4.73
N TRP A 213 16.23 -9.95 3.65
CA TRP A 213 15.73 -10.23 2.30
C TRP A 213 15.62 -11.75 2.09
N ILE A 214 14.83 -12.15 1.11
CA ILE A 214 14.85 -13.52 0.63
C ILE A 214 15.95 -13.63 -0.44
N ASP A 215 16.89 -14.56 -0.28
CA ASP A 215 17.87 -14.90 -1.30
C ASP A 215 17.64 -16.35 -1.73
N PHE A 216 17.54 -16.58 -3.03
CA PHE A 216 17.37 -17.91 -3.58
C PHE A 216 18.67 -18.72 -3.47
N PRO A 217 18.58 -20.08 -3.30
CA PRO A 217 19.73 -20.93 -3.44
C PRO A 217 20.42 -20.71 -4.80
N ARG A 218 21.69 -20.31 -4.76
CA ARG A 218 22.50 -20.04 -5.94
C ARG A 218 23.98 -20.30 -5.64
N GLU A 219 24.81 -20.37 -6.67
CA GLU A 219 26.24 -20.63 -6.51
C GLU A 219 26.91 -19.68 -5.52
N GLY A 220 26.61 -18.38 -5.62
CA GLY A 220 27.21 -17.33 -4.75
C GLY A 220 26.89 -17.44 -3.27
N ASN A 221 25.89 -18.22 -2.86
CA ASN A 221 25.58 -18.50 -1.45
C ASN A 221 25.69 -19.99 -1.08
N GLY A 222 26.42 -20.78 -1.91
CA GLY A 222 26.62 -22.20 -1.70
C GLY A 222 25.33 -23.02 -1.77
N TRP A 223 24.37 -22.60 -2.57
CA TRP A 223 23.05 -23.21 -2.72
C TRP A 223 22.28 -23.30 -1.39
N SER A 224 22.49 -22.34 -0.49
CA SER A 224 21.90 -22.32 0.84
C SER A 224 20.44 -21.88 0.81
N TYR A 225 19.59 -22.61 1.55
CA TYR A 225 18.19 -22.23 1.82
C TYR A 225 18.06 -21.29 3.04
N LYS A 226 19.14 -20.88 3.69
CA LYS A 226 19.09 -20.10 4.92
C LYS A 226 18.27 -18.82 4.77
N TYR A 227 18.43 -18.11 3.66
CA TYR A 227 17.73 -16.85 3.36
C TYR A 227 16.49 -17.05 2.47
N ALA A 228 16.16 -18.28 2.08
CA ALA A 228 14.99 -18.58 1.24
C ALA A 228 13.70 -18.77 2.05
N ARG A 229 13.70 -18.44 3.33
CA ARG A 229 12.56 -18.63 4.23
C ARG A 229 12.40 -17.47 5.20
N ARG A 230 11.17 -17.26 5.68
CA ARG A 230 10.86 -16.30 6.73
C ARG A 230 11.05 -16.91 8.12
N GLN A 231 11.50 -16.08 9.06
CA GLN A 231 11.69 -16.44 10.47
C GLN A 231 10.45 -15.98 11.27
N TRP A 232 9.39 -16.76 11.21
CA TRP A 232 8.11 -16.42 11.87
C TRP A 232 8.24 -16.33 13.40
N ASN A 233 9.19 -17.02 14.00
CA ASN A 233 9.48 -16.94 15.43
C ASN A 233 9.86 -15.51 15.88
N LEU A 234 10.27 -14.62 15.00
CA LEU A 234 10.59 -13.24 15.34
C LEU A 234 9.33 -12.46 15.76
N VAL A 235 8.23 -12.61 15.04
CA VAL A 235 6.97 -11.91 15.37
C VAL A 235 6.30 -12.52 16.60
N ASP A 236 6.50 -13.79 16.87
CA ASP A 236 5.94 -14.48 18.04
C ASP A 236 6.68 -14.12 19.33
N ASN A 237 7.94 -13.69 19.23
CA ASN A 237 8.75 -13.32 20.40
C ASN A 237 8.38 -11.90 20.88
N LYS A 238 7.71 -11.83 22.04
CA LYS A 238 7.23 -10.58 22.63
C LYS A 238 8.33 -9.69 23.24
N GLU A 239 9.56 -10.19 23.31
CA GLU A 239 10.74 -9.41 23.70
C GLU A 239 11.36 -8.63 22.53
N LEU A 240 10.93 -8.91 21.29
CA LEU A 240 11.41 -8.25 20.09
C LEU A 240 10.37 -7.28 19.53
N CYS A 241 10.82 -6.22 18.86
CA CYS A 241 9.92 -5.18 18.34
C CYS A 241 9.09 -5.61 17.11
N TYR A 242 9.40 -6.76 16.50
CA TYR A 242 8.64 -7.26 15.34
C TYR A 242 7.15 -7.43 15.61
N HIS A 243 6.78 -7.85 16.82
CA HIS A 243 5.38 -8.01 17.17
C HIS A 243 4.59 -6.68 17.14
N TYR A 244 5.22 -5.54 17.42
CA TYR A 244 4.57 -4.24 17.32
C TYR A 244 4.06 -3.95 15.92
N LEU A 245 4.87 -4.27 14.91
CA LEU A 245 4.51 -4.10 13.51
C LEU A 245 3.43 -5.10 13.08
N GLY A 246 3.56 -6.37 13.45
CA GLY A 246 2.58 -7.41 13.16
C GLY A 246 1.22 -7.15 13.82
N ASP A 247 1.22 -6.75 15.10
CA ASP A 247 0.00 -6.41 15.84
C ASP A 247 -0.67 -5.15 15.24
N PHE A 248 0.11 -4.16 14.80
CA PHE A 248 -0.40 -2.99 14.09
C PHE A 248 -1.02 -3.35 12.75
N ASP A 249 -0.34 -4.17 11.94
CA ASP A 249 -0.84 -4.59 10.63
C ASP A 249 -2.17 -5.31 10.75
N MET A 250 -2.28 -6.23 11.70
CA MET A 250 -3.53 -6.94 11.99
C MET A 250 -4.65 -5.96 12.41
N ALA A 251 -4.35 -4.99 13.28
CA ALA A 251 -5.32 -3.99 13.72
C ALA A 251 -5.74 -3.07 12.56
N MET A 252 -4.81 -2.66 11.72
CA MET A 252 -5.03 -1.86 10.52
C MET A 252 -5.98 -2.58 9.55
N LEU A 253 -5.65 -3.80 9.16
CA LEU A 253 -6.48 -4.60 8.25
C LEU A 253 -7.87 -4.84 8.82
N LYS A 254 -7.98 -5.14 10.13
CA LYS A 254 -9.27 -5.32 10.82
C LYS A 254 -10.09 -4.02 10.81
N THR A 255 -9.47 -2.87 10.99
CA THR A 255 -10.13 -1.56 10.96
C THR A 255 -10.64 -1.24 9.55
N LEU A 256 -9.79 -1.42 8.53
CA LEU A 256 -10.16 -1.18 7.14
C LEU A 256 -11.26 -2.15 6.66
N LYS A 257 -11.20 -3.43 7.05
CA LYS A 257 -12.21 -4.45 6.71
C LYS A 257 -13.59 -4.15 7.31
N LYS A 258 -13.64 -3.50 8.48
CA LYS A 258 -14.92 -3.07 9.08
C LYS A 258 -15.62 -1.99 8.25
N GLN A 259 -14.87 -1.18 7.50
CA GLN A 259 -15.42 -0.26 6.51
C GLN A 259 -15.81 -1.04 5.27
N ARG A 260 -17.08 -1.43 5.17
CA ARG A 260 -17.58 -2.26 4.05
C ARG A 260 -17.26 -1.62 2.70
N ASN A 261 -16.69 -2.41 1.80
CA ASN A 261 -16.34 -2.00 0.43
C ASN A 261 -15.44 -0.74 0.36
N ILE A 262 -14.50 -0.61 1.29
CA ILE A 262 -13.60 0.55 1.34
C ILE A 262 -12.95 0.83 -0.03
N GLN A 263 -12.57 -0.20 -0.78
CA GLN A 263 -11.94 -0.08 -2.11
C GLN A 263 -12.83 0.60 -3.16
N ARG A 264 -14.14 0.70 -2.94
CA ARG A 264 -15.11 1.37 -3.84
C ARG A 264 -15.45 2.78 -3.41
N LEU A 265 -15.05 3.18 -2.20
CA LEU A 265 -15.35 4.51 -1.68
C LEU A 265 -14.33 5.52 -2.22
N SER A 266 -14.77 6.70 -2.55
CA SER A 266 -13.91 7.81 -2.93
C SER A 266 -13.04 8.25 -1.74
N ILE A 267 -11.86 8.74 -2.06
CA ILE A 267 -10.99 9.44 -1.11
C ILE A 267 -11.34 10.92 -1.21
N GLN A 268 -11.79 11.48 -0.11
CA GLN A 268 -12.05 12.91 0.01
C GLN A 268 -10.91 13.53 0.81
N GLU A 269 -10.03 14.24 0.15
CA GLU A 269 -9.03 15.04 0.83
C GLU A 269 -9.72 16.09 1.71
N LEU A 270 -9.32 16.15 2.97
CA LEU A 270 -9.78 17.17 3.91
C LEU A 270 -8.76 18.30 4.03
N TRP A 271 -7.48 17.95 4.05
CA TRP A 271 -6.40 18.90 4.21
C TRP A 271 -5.04 18.28 3.89
N HIS A 272 -4.17 19.05 3.28
CA HIS A 272 -2.73 18.81 3.32
C HIS A 272 -1.97 20.11 3.55
N ASN A 273 -0.81 20.01 4.18
CA ASN A 273 0.14 21.10 4.33
C ASN A 273 1.55 20.52 4.26
N ASP A 274 2.25 20.81 3.18
CA ASP A 274 3.62 20.32 2.96
C ASP A 274 4.62 20.94 3.93
N GLY A 275 4.40 22.20 4.35
CA GLY A 275 5.23 22.89 5.32
C GLY A 275 5.10 22.34 6.74
N ASP A 276 3.93 21.90 7.12
CA ASP A 276 3.66 21.23 8.41
C ASP A 276 3.84 19.71 8.31
N GLN A 277 3.94 19.16 7.12
CA GLN A 277 3.98 17.74 6.82
C GLN A 277 2.74 16.97 7.33
N VAL A 278 1.58 17.61 7.26
CA VAL A 278 0.29 17.07 7.72
C VAL A 278 -0.59 16.72 6.53
N LEU A 279 -1.22 15.54 6.62
CA LEU A 279 -2.21 15.05 5.65
C LEU A 279 -3.46 14.59 6.38
N ALA A 280 -4.64 14.93 5.85
CA ALA A 280 -5.90 14.40 6.32
C ALA A 280 -6.83 14.11 5.14
N TYR A 281 -7.51 12.97 5.19
CA TYR A 281 -8.56 12.62 4.23
C TYR A 281 -9.65 11.75 4.88
N GLN A 282 -10.80 11.76 4.25
CA GLN A 282 -11.94 10.91 4.62
C GLN A 282 -12.14 9.82 3.60
N ARG A 283 -12.51 8.64 4.09
CA ARG A 283 -12.94 7.53 3.25
C ARG A 283 -14.07 6.77 3.91
N GLY A 284 -15.28 6.93 3.39
CA GLY A 284 -16.48 6.45 4.07
C GLY A 284 -16.66 7.11 5.45
N ASP A 285 -16.79 6.27 6.48
CA ASP A 285 -16.96 6.76 7.86
C ASP A 285 -15.63 7.00 8.60
N LEU A 286 -14.49 6.70 7.94
CA LEU A 286 -13.16 6.81 8.52
C LEU A 286 -12.49 8.12 8.13
N LEU A 287 -11.90 8.79 9.10
CA LEU A 287 -11.06 9.97 8.95
C LEU A 287 -9.62 9.57 9.26
N PHE A 288 -8.72 9.82 8.34
CA PHE A 288 -7.29 9.51 8.44
C PHE A 288 -6.50 10.79 8.62
N PHE A 289 -5.62 10.81 9.61
CA PHE A 289 -4.75 11.94 9.92
C PHE A 289 -3.31 11.45 10.05
N PHE A 290 -2.39 12.15 9.39
CA PHE A 290 -0.97 11.85 9.40
C PHE A 290 -0.19 13.11 9.72
N ASN A 291 0.80 12.97 10.59
CA ASN A 291 1.86 13.95 10.79
C ASN A 291 3.20 13.29 10.46
N PHE A 292 3.74 13.60 9.30
CA PHE A 292 5.03 13.07 8.84
C PHE A 292 6.22 13.86 9.39
N SER A 293 5.99 15.00 10.06
CA SER A 293 7.07 15.81 10.61
C SER A 293 7.92 14.98 11.59
N PRO A 294 9.25 14.97 11.42
CA PRO A 294 10.13 14.23 12.31
C PRO A 294 10.25 14.82 13.72
N THR A 295 9.97 16.11 13.87
CA THR A 295 10.27 16.85 15.10
C THR A 295 9.13 17.68 15.63
N ARG A 296 8.11 18.01 14.82
CA ARG A 296 7.03 18.90 15.25
C ARG A 296 5.78 18.13 15.59
N SER A 297 5.35 18.25 16.84
CA SER A 297 4.02 17.86 17.29
C SER A 297 3.10 19.08 17.29
N TYR A 298 1.86 18.89 16.89
CA TYR A 298 0.90 19.99 16.79
C TYR A 298 -0.21 19.81 17.81
N THR A 299 -0.42 20.82 18.64
CA THR A 299 -1.58 20.90 19.52
C THR A 299 -2.73 21.59 18.80
N ASP A 300 -3.95 21.15 19.04
CA ASP A 300 -5.16 21.78 18.48
C ASP A 300 -5.15 21.98 16.96
N TYR A 301 -4.53 21.05 16.20
CA TYR A 301 -4.55 21.13 14.74
C TYR A 301 -5.96 20.91 14.23
N GLY A 302 -6.54 21.91 13.56
CA GLY A 302 -7.94 21.94 13.19
C GLY A 302 -8.24 21.40 11.80
N PHE A 303 -9.25 20.53 11.71
CA PHE A 303 -9.76 19.99 10.45
C PHE A 303 -11.25 20.26 10.33
N MET A 304 -11.69 20.70 9.15
CA MET A 304 -13.11 20.89 8.86
C MET A 304 -13.75 19.55 8.53
N VAL A 305 -14.61 19.04 9.41
CA VAL A 305 -15.30 17.75 9.25
C VAL A 305 -16.80 17.90 9.54
N ARG A 306 -17.58 16.85 9.30
CA ARG A 306 -18.99 16.82 9.69
C ARG A 306 -19.14 17.00 11.19
N GLN A 307 -20.07 17.83 11.63
CA GLN A 307 -20.32 18.08 13.06
C GLN A 307 -20.64 16.79 13.81
N GLY A 308 -20.07 16.64 15.00
CA GLY A 308 -20.33 15.49 15.89
C GLY A 308 -19.17 15.12 16.80
N ALA A 309 -19.25 13.94 17.36
CA ALA A 309 -18.25 13.32 18.20
C ALA A 309 -17.45 12.27 17.42
N TYR A 310 -16.18 12.11 17.72
CA TYR A 310 -15.25 11.21 17.03
C TYR A 310 -14.40 10.43 18.02
N GLU A 311 -14.25 9.14 17.78
CA GLU A 311 -13.43 8.23 18.58
C GLU A 311 -12.26 7.68 17.75
N TYR A 312 -11.13 7.41 18.42
CA TYR A 312 -10.03 6.68 17.80
C TYR A 312 -10.46 5.23 17.49
N VAL A 313 -10.16 4.76 16.29
CA VAL A 313 -10.33 3.35 15.90
C VAL A 313 -9.00 2.69 15.55
N LEU A 314 -7.96 3.49 15.31
CA LEU A 314 -6.58 3.05 15.16
C LEU A 314 -5.64 4.22 15.43
N ASN A 315 -4.54 3.96 16.14
CA ASN A 315 -3.53 4.97 16.46
C ASN A 315 -2.15 4.32 16.38
N THR A 316 -1.26 4.85 15.52
CA THR A 316 0.11 4.34 15.40
C THR A 316 0.97 4.64 16.63
N ASP A 317 0.56 5.62 17.44
CA ASP A 317 1.25 6.03 18.65
C ASP A 317 0.88 5.19 19.88
N ASP A 318 -0.08 4.27 19.77
CA ASP A 318 -0.44 3.36 20.86
C ASP A 318 0.76 2.50 21.27
N VAL A 319 1.01 2.43 22.57
CA VAL A 319 2.13 1.67 23.17
C VAL A 319 2.13 0.21 22.76
N LYS A 320 0.93 -0.39 22.57
CA LYS A 320 0.82 -1.79 22.10
C LYS A 320 1.39 -2.00 20.71
N PHE A 321 1.59 -0.95 19.93
CA PHE A 321 2.20 -0.96 18.61
C PHE A 321 3.60 -0.32 18.58
N GLY A 322 4.26 -0.19 19.75
CA GLY A 322 5.57 0.43 19.89
C GLY A 322 5.54 1.94 19.67
N GLY A 323 4.41 2.60 19.95
CA GLY A 323 4.29 4.04 20.01
C GLY A 323 4.66 4.59 21.40
N MET A 324 4.66 5.90 21.51
CA MET A 324 5.03 6.60 22.77
C MET A 324 3.82 6.85 23.69
N GLY A 325 2.59 6.66 23.20
CA GLY A 325 1.37 6.84 23.99
C GLY A 325 1.06 8.30 24.33
N PHE A 326 1.42 9.23 23.43
CA PHE A 326 1.11 10.65 23.63
C PHE A 326 -0.38 10.97 23.43
N ASN A 327 -1.09 10.14 22.69
CA ASN A 327 -2.54 10.22 22.52
C ASN A 327 -3.25 9.24 23.44
N ASP A 328 -4.28 9.69 24.13
CA ASP A 328 -5.19 8.83 24.88
C ASP A 328 -6.35 8.39 23.96
N ASP A 329 -6.33 7.14 23.56
CA ASP A 329 -7.32 6.55 22.63
C ASP A 329 -8.74 6.46 23.24
N SER A 330 -8.88 6.65 24.56
CA SER A 330 -10.17 6.66 25.27
C SER A 330 -10.93 7.98 25.13
N VAL A 331 -10.25 9.04 24.67
CA VAL A 331 -10.82 10.38 24.55
C VAL A 331 -11.75 10.45 23.33
N VAL A 332 -12.96 10.95 23.56
CA VAL A 332 -13.90 11.32 22.49
C VAL A 332 -13.70 12.79 22.12
N HIS A 333 -13.44 13.05 20.87
CA HIS A 333 -13.22 14.39 20.34
C HIS A 333 -14.52 14.96 19.78
N TYR A 334 -14.88 16.18 20.20
CA TYR A 334 -16.04 16.88 19.71
C TYR A 334 -15.63 17.99 18.75
N THR A 335 -16.40 18.17 17.68
CA THR A 335 -16.18 19.31 16.79
C THR A 335 -16.58 20.60 17.49
N ASN A 336 -15.75 21.64 17.35
CA ASN A 336 -16.09 22.97 17.83
C ASN A 336 -17.16 23.59 16.94
N TYR A 337 -18.09 24.26 17.58
CA TYR A 337 -19.14 24.99 16.90
C TYR A 337 -18.58 26.21 16.15
N ASP A 338 -18.96 26.34 14.89
CA ASP A 338 -18.66 27.50 14.06
C ASP A 338 -19.97 27.96 13.40
N PRO A 339 -20.44 29.19 13.69
CA PRO A 339 -21.69 29.70 13.12
C PRO A 339 -21.69 29.73 11.59
N GLU A 340 -20.57 30.00 10.95
CA GLU A 340 -20.42 30.07 9.49
C GLU A 340 -20.53 28.68 8.85
N LEU A 341 -20.15 27.64 9.56
CA LEU A 341 -20.18 26.25 9.08
C LEU A 341 -21.47 25.51 9.43
N LYS A 342 -22.34 26.10 10.27
CA LYS A 342 -23.57 25.46 10.75
C LYS A 342 -24.50 25.03 9.61
N SER A 343 -24.67 25.87 8.61
CA SER A 343 -25.55 25.59 7.47
C SER A 343 -25.05 24.40 6.64
N GLN A 344 -23.75 24.07 6.69
CA GLN A 344 -23.11 22.96 6.02
C GLN A 344 -23.05 21.69 6.89
N ASN A 345 -23.56 21.73 8.13
CA ASN A 345 -23.42 20.66 9.13
C ASN A 345 -21.94 20.26 9.36
N LYS A 346 -21.03 21.26 9.38
CA LYS A 346 -19.60 21.10 9.60
C LYS A 346 -19.15 21.83 10.86
N GLY A 347 -18.01 21.41 11.39
CA GLY A 347 -17.32 22.02 12.51
C GLY A 347 -15.83 21.72 12.48
N TRP A 348 -15.08 22.35 13.38
CA TRP A 348 -13.64 22.15 13.50
C TRP A 348 -13.33 21.02 14.49
N LEU A 349 -12.81 19.91 13.98
CA LEU A 349 -12.22 18.85 14.78
C LEU A 349 -10.77 19.23 15.07
N LYS A 350 -10.42 19.46 16.33
CA LYS A 350 -9.07 19.79 16.77
C LYS A 350 -8.42 18.58 17.41
N LEU A 351 -7.23 18.23 16.93
CA LEU A 351 -6.49 17.06 17.37
C LEU A 351 -5.07 17.43 17.82
N TYR A 352 -4.57 16.68 18.78
CA TYR A 352 -3.13 16.60 19.01
C TYR A 352 -2.53 15.61 18.01
N LEU A 353 -1.54 16.06 17.26
CA LEU A 353 -0.84 15.26 16.26
C LEU A 353 0.64 15.14 16.64
N PRO A 354 1.05 14.10 17.37
CA PRO A 354 2.46 13.87 17.67
C PRO A 354 3.29 13.70 16.39
N ALA A 355 4.58 14.04 16.47
CA ALA A 355 5.52 13.85 15.37
C ALA A 355 5.61 12.38 14.94
N ARG A 356 5.69 12.13 13.64
CA ARG A 356 5.76 10.76 13.04
C ARG A 356 4.65 9.82 13.53
N THR A 357 3.41 10.32 13.53
CA THR A 357 2.25 9.51 13.89
C THR A 357 1.13 9.61 12.87
N ALA A 358 0.27 8.62 12.88
CA ALA A 358 -0.99 8.64 12.17
C ALA A 358 -2.10 8.07 13.05
N CYS A 359 -3.29 8.60 12.88
CA CYS A 359 -4.46 8.08 13.56
C CYS A 359 -5.68 8.01 12.64
N VAL A 360 -6.59 7.12 12.97
CA VAL A 360 -7.86 6.94 12.27
C VAL A 360 -8.97 7.14 13.27
N LEU A 361 -9.86 8.07 12.97
CA LEU A 361 -11.05 8.34 13.77
C LEU A 361 -12.30 7.93 13.00
N ARG A 362 -13.34 7.65 13.76
CA ARG A 362 -14.68 7.41 13.23
C ARG A 362 -15.68 8.25 14.02
N LYS A 363 -16.68 8.78 13.31
CA LYS A 363 -17.78 9.46 13.97
C LYS A 363 -18.53 8.49 14.89
N VAL A 364 -18.74 8.88 16.15
CA VAL A 364 -19.58 8.15 17.10
C VAL A 364 -21.02 8.17 16.54
N LYS A 365 -21.68 7.04 16.56
CA LYS A 365 -23.10 6.98 16.15
C LYS A 365 -23.95 7.63 17.22
N ASP A 366 -24.84 8.50 16.79
CA ASP A 366 -25.88 9.12 17.65
C ASP A 366 -26.79 8.06 18.21
#